data_d5bebc5281fff31c0cdc16685824c12c
#
_entry.id   d5bebc5281fff31c0cdc16685824c12c
#
_cell.length_a   1.000
_cell.length_b   1.000
_cell.length_c   1.000
_cell.angle_alpha   90.00
_cell.angle_beta   90.00
_cell.angle_gamma   90.00
#
_symmetry.space_group_name_H-M   'P 1'
#
loop_
_entity.id
_entity.type
_entity.pdbx_description
1 polymer ?
#
loop_
_entity_poly.entity_id
_entity_poly.type
_entity_poly.pdbx_seq_one_letter_code
_entity_poly.pdbx_strand_id
1 'polypeptide(L)'
;MNNILKFVLVGGLGLALTSCGTQKKLEALQTDYQRCLNDSGQKESSIQSQKVRIHSLEEQINLLKNQNGILQESLKDCAANSNKGSMNIEKLIGQIKESQDYIKRLQDARSKQDSLNIAISNKLKRSLDNINDQDIDIKVQKGVVFISLSDKMLYKSGSYEILPTAETVLEKVARVINDYSDYDVMVEGHTDTDPMRPNALIKDNWDLSAMRATSVVRMLQTKFGVNPSRMTAGGRSEYVPKADNNTPFGKSENRRTEIIVLPKLDQFMQLLDAKR
;
A
#
# COMPACT_ATOMS: atom_id res chain seq x y z
N MET A 1 -30.33 -1.57 66.44
CA MET A 1 -29.14 -1.93 65.66
C MET A 1 -29.45 -2.57 64.31
N ASN A 2 -30.70 -2.96 63.99
CA ASN A 2 -31.03 -3.69 62.74
C ASN A 2 -31.52 -2.84 61.57
N ASN A 3 -31.83 -1.57 61.77
CA ASN A 3 -32.36 -0.75 60.66
C ASN A 3 -31.27 0.02 59.87
N ILE A 4 -30.14 0.29 60.51
CA ILE A 4 -29.01 0.98 59.81
C ILE A 4 -28.29 0.03 58.87
N LEU A 5 -28.20 -1.27 59.21
CA LEU A 5 -27.54 -2.29 58.39
C LEU A 5 -28.33 -2.60 57.10
N LYS A 6 -29.67 -2.49 57.12
CA LYS A 6 -30.51 -2.70 55.91
C LYS A 6 -30.44 -1.50 54.96
N PHE A 7 -30.27 -0.28 55.44
CA PHE A 7 -30.11 0.89 54.55
C PHE A 7 -28.76 0.92 53.86
N VAL A 8 -27.70 0.47 54.50
CA VAL A 8 -26.37 0.36 53.88
C VAL A 8 -26.32 -0.71 52.78
N LEU A 9 -27.03 -1.85 52.99
CA LEU A 9 -27.05 -2.93 52.01
C LEU A 9 -27.86 -2.57 50.76
N VAL A 10 -28.96 -1.83 50.87
CA VAL A 10 -29.79 -1.38 49.74
C VAL A 10 -29.09 -0.25 48.97
N GLY A 11 -28.40 0.66 49.67
CA GLY A 11 -27.59 1.71 49.02
C GLY A 11 -26.38 1.17 48.26
N GLY A 12 -25.73 0.12 48.79
CA GLY A 12 -24.60 -0.55 48.10
C GLY A 12 -25.01 -1.30 46.85
N LEU A 13 -26.18 -1.92 46.81
CA LEU A 13 -26.68 -2.63 45.65
C LEU A 13 -27.16 -1.70 44.53
N GLY A 14 -27.70 -0.53 44.86
CA GLY A 14 -28.08 0.50 43.93
C GLY A 14 -26.88 1.14 43.21
N LEU A 15 -25.78 1.36 43.88
CA LEU A 15 -24.55 1.90 43.30
C LEU A 15 -23.82 0.88 42.39
N ALA A 16 -23.91 -0.41 42.69
CA ALA A 16 -23.31 -1.46 41.84
C ALA A 16 -24.06 -1.63 40.51
N LEU A 17 -25.38 -1.43 40.49
CA LEU A 17 -26.18 -1.58 39.25
C LEU A 17 -26.03 -0.36 38.32
N THR A 18 -25.79 0.84 38.84
CA THR A 18 -25.53 2.03 38.01
C THR A 18 -24.10 2.05 37.45
N SER A 19 -23.14 1.42 38.14
CA SER A 19 -21.75 1.29 37.68
C SER A 19 -21.64 0.42 36.45
N CYS A 20 -22.40 -0.67 36.35
CA CYS A 20 -22.33 -1.57 35.21
C CYS A 20 -22.91 -0.96 33.90
N GLY A 21 -23.91 -0.07 34.04
CA GLY A 21 -24.48 0.64 32.87
C GLY A 21 -23.60 1.76 32.33
N THR A 22 -22.90 2.43 33.22
CA THR A 22 -21.94 3.51 32.86
C THR A 22 -20.66 2.93 32.24
N GLN A 23 -20.21 1.78 32.71
CA GLN A 23 -19.02 1.10 32.18
C GLN A 23 -19.23 0.62 30.75
N LYS A 24 -20.39 -0.01 30.46
CA LYS A 24 -20.76 -0.39 29.08
C LYS A 24 -20.90 0.81 28.14
N LYS A 25 -21.43 1.93 28.64
CA LYS A 25 -21.51 3.17 27.83
C LYS A 25 -20.12 3.77 27.59
N LEU A 26 -19.21 3.67 28.55
CA LEU A 26 -17.83 4.13 28.43
C LEU A 26 -17.07 3.29 27.39
N GLU A 27 -17.19 1.98 27.45
CA GLU A 27 -16.58 1.06 26.47
C GLU A 27 -17.14 1.28 25.04
N ALA A 28 -18.45 1.47 24.90
CA ALA A 28 -19.06 1.81 23.61
C ALA A 28 -18.53 3.15 23.08
N LEU A 29 -18.45 4.18 23.93
CA LEU A 29 -17.92 5.48 23.55
C LEU A 29 -16.43 5.44 23.20
N GLN A 30 -15.65 4.64 23.93
CA GLN A 30 -14.25 4.40 23.59
C GLN A 30 -14.09 3.70 22.25
N THR A 31 -14.94 2.71 21.95
CA THR A 31 -14.95 2.02 20.65
C THR A 31 -15.32 2.96 19.52
N ASP A 32 -16.34 3.78 19.70
CA ASP A 32 -16.75 4.78 18.70
C ASP A 32 -15.70 5.88 18.51
N TYR A 33 -15.03 6.29 19.59
CA TYR A 33 -13.92 7.24 19.54
C TYR A 33 -12.72 6.66 18.76
N GLN A 34 -12.35 5.40 19.03
CA GLN A 34 -11.28 4.73 18.28
C GLN A 34 -11.64 4.56 16.80
N ARG A 35 -12.89 4.22 16.51
CA ARG A 35 -13.38 4.15 15.11
C ARG A 35 -13.29 5.53 14.43
N CYS A 36 -13.70 6.58 15.11
CA CYS A 36 -13.61 7.95 14.60
C CYS A 36 -12.16 8.38 14.36
N LEU A 37 -11.23 8.04 15.26
CA LEU A 37 -9.80 8.30 15.08
C LEU A 37 -9.22 7.54 13.88
N ASN A 38 -9.59 6.27 13.72
CA ASN A 38 -9.15 5.46 12.58
C ASN A 38 -9.70 6.00 11.25
N ASP A 39 -10.99 6.36 11.22
CA ASP A 39 -11.61 7.00 10.05
C ASP A 39 -10.95 8.35 9.71
N SER A 40 -10.65 9.15 10.74
CA SER A 40 -9.93 10.42 10.57
C SER A 40 -8.52 10.19 10.00
N GLY A 41 -7.77 9.23 10.54
CA GLY A 41 -6.44 8.88 10.04
C GLY A 41 -6.45 8.35 8.61
N GLN A 42 -7.46 7.55 8.25
CA GLN A 42 -7.64 7.09 6.86
C GLN A 42 -7.96 8.23 5.91
N LYS A 43 -8.82 9.17 6.32
CA LYS A 43 -9.13 10.37 5.54
C LYS A 43 -7.92 11.27 5.37
N GLU A 44 -7.14 11.46 6.43
CA GLU A 44 -5.92 12.27 6.39
C GLU A 44 -4.85 11.65 5.46
N SER A 45 -4.66 10.33 5.52
CA SER A 45 -3.80 9.59 4.60
C SER A 45 -4.27 9.72 3.14
N SER A 46 -5.59 9.64 2.91
CA SER A 46 -6.20 9.84 1.59
C SER A 46 -5.99 11.26 1.08
N ILE A 47 -6.22 12.27 1.92
CA ILE A 47 -5.98 13.68 1.59
C ILE A 47 -4.51 13.93 1.26
N GLN A 48 -3.60 13.37 2.04
CA GLN A 48 -2.16 13.50 1.78
C GLN A 48 -1.76 12.85 0.44
N SER A 49 -2.29 11.67 0.15
CA SER A 49 -2.11 11.00 -1.14
C SER A 49 -2.65 11.83 -2.31
N GLN A 50 -3.85 12.43 -2.14
CA GLN A 50 -4.42 13.31 -3.14
C GLN A 50 -3.61 14.61 -3.33
N LYS A 51 -3.08 15.20 -2.26
CA LYS A 51 -2.21 16.37 -2.34
C LYS A 51 -0.94 16.09 -3.14
N VAL A 52 -0.28 14.95 -2.88
CA VAL A 52 0.89 14.53 -3.66
C VAL A 52 0.54 14.33 -5.14
N ARG A 53 -0.64 13.75 -5.41
CA ARG A 53 -1.12 13.56 -6.78
C ARG A 53 -1.43 14.91 -7.48
N ILE A 54 -2.07 15.84 -6.77
CA ILE A 54 -2.35 17.19 -7.27
C ILE A 54 -1.04 17.89 -7.61
N HIS A 55 -0.06 17.88 -6.69
CA HIS A 55 1.25 18.49 -6.91
C HIS A 55 1.97 17.90 -8.14
N SER A 56 1.96 16.58 -8.28
CA SER A 56 2.53 15.91 -9.48
C SER A 56 1.81 16.29 -10.77
N LEU A 57 0.49 16.47 -10.73
CA LEU A 57 -0.29 16.93 -11.88
C LEU A 57 -0.03 18.39 -12.22
N GLU A 58 0.13 19.24 -11.20
CA GLU A 58 0.50 20.66 -11.38
C GLU A 58 1.88 20.81 -12.01
N GLU A 59 2.86 20.00 -11.59
CA GLU A 59 4.18 19.96 -12.23
C GLU A 59 4.09 19.51 -13.71
N GLN A 60 3.28 18.48 -14.01
CA GLN A 60 3.04 18.03 -15.37
C GLN A 60 2.35 19.10 -16.22
N ILE A 61 1.36 19.79 -15.66
CA ILE A 61 0.68 20.92 -16.33
C ILE A 61 1.68 22.06 -16.61
N ASN A 62 2.54 22.39 -15.66
CA ASN A 62 3.55 23.41 -15.85
C ASN A 62 4.58 23.02 -16.91
N LEU A 63 5.02 21.77 -16.92
CA LEU A 63 5.90 21.24 -17.96
C LEU A 63 5.26 21.34 -19.35
N LEU A 64 4.00 20.91 -19.47
CA LEU A 64 3.25 20.99 -20.73
C LEU A 64 2.99 22.43 -21.16
N LYS A 65 2.72 23.35 -20.24
CA LYS A 65 2.58 24.78 -20.54
C LYS A 65 3.88 25.36 -21.06
N ASN A 66 5.02 25.03 -20.45
CA ASN A 66 6.33 25.48 -20.92
C ASN A 66 6.66 24.93 -22.29
N GLN A 67 6.40 23.64 -22.55
CA GLN A 67 6.57 23.04 -23.88
C GLN A 67 5.67 23.71 -24.93
N ASN A 68 4.42 23.98 -24.61
CA ASN A 68 3.50 24.71 -25.47
C ASN A 68 3.99 26.15 -25.73
N GLY A 69 4.53 26.83 -24.71
CA GLY A 69 5.11 28.17 -24.86
C GLY A 69 6.29 28.18 -25.85
N ILE A 70 7.22 27.21 -25.68
CA ILE A 70 8.39 27.06 -26.59
C ILE A 70 7.93 26.75 -28.01
N LEU A 71 6.92 25.87 -28.16
CA LEU A 71 6.37 25.53 -29.47
C LEU A 71 5.65 26.71 -30.14
N GLN A 72 4.91 27.53 -29.37
CA GLN A 72 4.28 28.75 -29.89
C GLN A 72 5.31 29.80 -30.30
N GLU A 73 6.38 29.94 -29.53
CA GLU A 73 7.49 30.86 -29.86
C GLU A 73 8.22 30.39 -31.11
N SER A 74 8.53 29.09 -31.23
CA SER A 74 9.13 28.50 -32.43
C SER A 74 8.23 28.65 -33.67
N LEU A 75 6.91 28.52 -33.50
CA LEU A 75 5.95 28.77 -34.59
C LEU A 75 5.90 30.23 -34.98
N LYS A 76 6.01 31.15 -34.02
CA LYS A 76 6.03 32.59 -34.28
C LYS A 76 7.30 33.03 -35.05
N ASP A 77 8.45 32.48 -34.64
CA ASP A 77 9.73 32.72 -35.32
C ASP A 77 9.76 32.11 -36.71
N CYS A 78 9.16 30.94 -36.92
CA CYS A 78 8.99 30.32 -38.21
C CYS A 78 8.06 31.11 -39.17
N ALA A 79 6.99 31.69 -38.59
CA ALA A 79 6.06 32.57 -39.33
C ALA A 79 6.73 33.86 -39.76
N ALA A 80 7.66 34.41 -38.96
CA ALA A 80 8.46 35.60 -39.29
C ALA A 80 9.50 35.38 -40.39
N ASN A 81 9.92 34.09 -40.56
CA ASN A 81 10.94 33.68 -41.55
C ASN A 81 10.36 33.00 -42.78
N SER A 82 9.25 33.48 -43.26
CA SER A 82 8.24 32.86 -44.15
C SER A 82 8.73 32.40 -45.56
N ASN A 83 9.99 32.59 -45.97
CA ASN A 83 10.45 32.19 -47.32
C ASN A 83 11.30 30.90 -47.39
N LYS A 84 11.58 30.26 -46.23
CA LYS A 84 12.22 28.92 -46.14
C LYS A 84 11.42 27.94 -45.27
N GLY A 85 10.24 28.35 -44.81
CA GLY A 85 9.56 27.76 -43.66
C GLY A 85 8.59 26.61 -43.97
N SER A 86 8.13 26.42 -45.17
CA SER A 86 7.04 25.47 -45.47
C SER A 86 7.36 24.02 -45.08
N MET A 87 8.55 23.51 -45.41
CA MET A 87 8.97 22.16 -45.07
C MET A 87 9.26 21.95 -43.61
N ASN A 88 9.72 23.01 -42.88
CA ASN A 88 10.01 22.92 -41.46
C ASN A 88 8.75 22.98 -40.63
N ILE A 89 7.73 23.73 -41.04
CA ILE A 89 6.42 23.80 -40.36
C ILE A 89 5.71 22.44 -40.46
N GLU A 90 5.72 21.81 -41.62
CA GLU A 90 5.10 20.49 -41.79
C GLU A 90 5.75 19.41 -40.93
N LYS A 91 7.09 19.44 -40.84
CA LYS A 91 7.84 18.56 -39.94
C LYS A 91 7.55 18.84 -38.46
N LEU A 92 7.48 20.11 -38.04
CA LEU A 92 7.12 20.48 -36.67
C LEU A 92 5.68 20.10 -36.32
N ILE A 93 4.74 20.29 -37.22
CA ILE A 93 3.35 19.84 -37.02
C ILE A 93 3.30 18.32 -36.88
N GLY A 94 4.07 17.58 -37.70
CA GLY A 94 4.23 16.13 -37.57
C GLY A 94 4.77 15.73 -36.18
N GLN A 95 5.83 16.39 -35.73
CA GLN A 95 6.43 16.13 -34.39
C GLN A 95 5.47 16.46 -33.23
N ILE A 96 4.71 17.56 -33.36
CA ILE A 96 3.69 17.93 -32.38
C ILE A 96 2.61 16.85 -32.31
N LYS A 97 2.13 16.37 -33.45
CA LYS A 97 1.12 15.32 -33.54
C LYS A 97 1.62 14.01 -32.92
N GLU A 98 2.84 13.60 -33.27
CA GLU A 98 3.48 12.42 -32.66
C GLU A 98 3.61 12.58 -31.11
N SER A 99 4.03 13.76 -30.66
CA SER A 99 4.14 14.05 -29.21
C SER A 99 2.77 14.01 -28.49
N GLN A 100 1.74 14.56 -29.13
CA GLN A 100 0.38 14.51 -28.59
C GLN A 100 -0.17 13.08 -28.53
N ASP A 101 0.06 12.28 -29.56
CA ASP A 101 -0.33 10.87 -29.60
C ASP A 101 0.44 10.05 -28.53
N TYR A 102 1.71 10.39 -28.30
CA TYR A 102 2.51 9.77 -27.24
C TYR A 102 1.99 10.11 -25.84
N ILE A 103 1.69 11.39 -25.58
CA ILE A 103 1.11 11.85 -24.31
C ILE A 103 -0.23 11.19 -24.06
N LYS A 104 -1.10 11.09 -25.07
CA LYS A 104 -2.39 10.42 -24.96
C LYS A 104 -2.22 8.95 -24.58
N ARG A 105 -1.30 8.24 -25.22
CA ARG A 105 -1.00 6.83 -24.89
C ARG A 105 -0.50 6.67 -23.46
N LEU A 106 0.37 7.58 -22.98
CA LEU A 106 0.80 7.58 -21.58
C LEU A 106 -0.36 7.77 -20.60
N GLN A 107 -1.26 8.69 -20.90
CA GLN A 107 -2.44 8.93 -20.08
C GLN A 107 -3.38 7.73 -20.05
N ASP A 108 -3.63 7.11 -21.21
CA ASP A 108 -4.47 5.92 -21.32
C ASP A 108 -3.86 4.72 -20.58
N ALA A 109 -2.55 4.50 -20.73
CA ALA A 109 -1.81 3.46 -20.01
C ALA A 109 -1.87 3.66 -18.49
N ARG A 110 -1.67 4.90 -18.02
CA ARG A 110 -1.76 5.25 -16.60
C ARG A 110 -3.16 5.06 -16.04
N SER A 111 -4.18 5.53 -16.77
CA SER A 111 -5.59 5.37 -16.36
C SER A 111 -5.97 3.89 -16.24
N LYS A 112 -5.53 3.07 -17.20
CA LYS A 112 -5.74 1.62 -17.17
C LYS A 112 -5.06 0.98 -15.96
N GLN A 113 -3.82 1.37 -15.67
CA GLN A 113 -3.07 0.88 -14.50
C GLN A 113 -3.75 1.27 -13.19
N ASP A 114 -4.16 2.53 -13.04
CA ASP A 114 -4.87 3.02 -11.84
C ASP A 114 -6.17 2.22 -11.63
N SER A 115 -6.94 1.99 -12.70
CA SER A 115 -8.18 1.20 -12.64
C SER A 115 -7.93 -0.26 -12.21
N LEU A 116 -6.89 -0.89 -12.73
CA LEU A 116 -6.50 -2.25 -12.35
C LEU A 116 -6.04 -2.33 -10.90
N ASN A 117 -5.24 -1.37 -10.43
CA ASN A 117 -4.80 -1.32 -9.03
C ASN A 117 -5.98 -1.16 -8.05
N ILE A 118 -6.96 -0.34 -8.41
CA ILE A 118 -8.21 -0.21 -7.63
C ILE A 118 -8.98 -1.53 -7.64
N ALA A 119 -9.09 -2.20 -8.78
CA ALA A 119 -9.77 -3.49 -8.88
C ALA A 119 -9.09 -4.57 -8.03
N ILE A 120 -7.75 -4.68 -8.08
CA ILE A 120 -6.95 -5.59 -7.24
C ILE A 120 -7.17 -5.28 -5.76
N SER A 121 -7.05 -4.01 -5.37
CA SER A 121 -7.24 -3.57 -3.97
C SER A 121 -8.64 -3.91 -3.46
N ASN A 122 -9.68 -3.64 -4.24
CA ASN A 122 -11.06 -3.96 -3.87
C ASN A 122 -11.31 -5.47 -3.78
N LYS A 123 -10.71 -6.25 -4.67
CA LYS A 123 -10.81 -7.72 -4.64
C LYS A 123 -10.10 -8.30 -3.42
N LEU A 124 -8.93 -7.78 -3.08
CA LEU A 124 -8.19 -8.14 -1.86
C LEU A 124 -9.01 -7.80 -0.61
N LYS A 125 -9.51 -6.57 -0.50
CA LYS A 125 -10.35 -6.16 0.64
C LYS A 125 -11.55 -7.09 0.83
N ARG A 126 -12.32 -7.37 -0.23
CA ARG A 126 -13.46 -8.31 -0.17
C ARG A 126 -13.06 -9.73 0.22
N SER A 127 -11.91 -10.22 -0.28
CA SER A 127 -11.42 -11.55 0.06
C SER A 127 -10.98 -11.68 1.52
N LEU A 128 -10.58 -10.55 2.13
CA LEU A 128 -10.02 -10.48 3.48
C LEU A 128 -10.99 -9.91 4.52
N ASP A 129 -12.21 -9.52 4.13
CA ASP A 129 -13.23 -8.86 4.99
C ASP A 129 -13.55 -9.59 6.32
N ASN A 130 -13.27 -10.90 6.40
CA ASN A 130 -13.51 -11.70 7.62
C ASN A 130 -12.26 -11.86 8.51
N ILE A 131 -11.19 -11.09 8.25
CA ILE A 131 -9.94 -11.17 8.99
C ILE A 131 -9.78 -9.88 9.77
N ASN A 132 -9.23 -9.98 10.99
CA ASN A 132 -9.07 -8.85 11.89
C ASN A 132 -8.33 -7.68 11.19
N ASP A 133 -9.03 -6.56 10.98
CA ASP A 133 -8.55 -5.37 10.24
C ASP A 133 -7.26 -4.76 10.81
N GLN A 134 -6.93 -5.07 12.07
CA GLN A 134 -5.71 -4.55 12.72
C GLN A 134 -4.42 -5.21 12.22
N ASP A 135 -4.52 -6.38 11.61
CA ASP A 135 -3.37 -7.17 11.20
C ASP A 135 -3.08 -7.11 9.70
N ILE A 136 -3.99 -6.51 8.93
CA ILE A 136 -3.89 -6.40 7.47
C ILE A 136 -4.21 -4.97 7.04
N ASP A 137 -3.31 -4.38 6.26
CA ASP A 137 -3.50 -3.05 5.69
C ASP A 137 -3.26 -3.12 4.17
N ILE A 138 -4.24 -2.68 3.39
CA ILE A 138 -4.17 -2.71 1.92
C ILE A 138 -4.24 -1.28 1.39
N LYS A 139 -3.17 -0.84 0.76
CA LYS A 139 -3.02 0.51 0.22
C LYS A 139 -2.60 0.49 -1.25
N VAL A 140 -3.10 1.45 -2.01
CA VAL A 140 -2.58 1.76 -3.35
C VAL A 140 -1.75 3.03 -3.25
N GLN A 141 -0.45 2.92 -3.51
CA GLN A 141 0.48 4.04 -3.48
C GLN A 141 1.40 3.99 -4.71
N LYS A 142 1.62 5.14 -5.33
CA LYS A 142 2.52 5.28 -6.49
C LYS A 142 2.24 4.28 -7.63
N GLY A 143 0.98 3.94 -7.84
CA GLY A 143 0.61 2.97 -8.88
C GLY A 143 0.92 1.51 -8.56
N VAL A 144 1.08 1.18 -7.28
CA VAL A 144 1.44 -0.16 -6.78
C VAL A 144 0.50 -0.52 -5.64
N VAL A 145 0.10 -1.79 -5.53
CA VAL A 145 -0.73 -2.28 -4.43
C VAL A 145 0.16 -2.88 -3.35
N PHE A 146 0.07 -2.34 -2.15
CA PHE A 146 0.76 -2.83 -0.95
C PHE A 146 -0.23 -3.59 -0.08
N ILE A 147 0.13 -4.79 0.33
CA ILE A 147 -0.58 -5.63 1.30
C ILE A 147 0.36 -5.81 2.48
N SER A 148 0.11 -5.08 3.56
CA SER A 148 0.92 -5.12 4.79
C SER A 148 0.29 -6.09 5.77
N LEU A 149 1.05 -7.09 6.21
CA LEU A 149 0.63 -8.15 7.12
C LEU A 149 1.45 -8.05 8.39
N SER A 150 0.80 -8.01 9.56
CA SER A 150 1.50 -7.93 10.84
C SER A 150 2.33 -9.19 11.12
N ASP A 151 3.47 -9.00 11.76
CA ASP A 151 4.39 -10.09 12.14
C ASP A 151 3.73 -11.15 13.02
N LYS A 152 2.96 -10.71 14.02
CA LYS A 152 2.26 -11.60 14.97
C LYS A 152 1.23 -12.51 14.32
N MET A 153 0.69 -12.10 13.17
CA MET A 153 -0.23 -12.92 12.38
C MET A 153 0.53 -13.99 11.58
N LEU A 154 1.72 -13.66 11.08
CA LEU A 154 2.46 -14.53 10.18
C LEU A 154 3.40 -15.48 10.89
N TYR A 155 4.08 -15.03 11.96
CA TYR A 155 5.19 -15.76 12.56
C TYR A 155 5.14 -15.78 14.09
N LYS A 156 5.84 -16.75 14.69
CA LYS A 156 6.22 -16.68 16.10
C LYS A 156 7.35 -15.67 16.28
N SER A 157 7.44 -15.08 17.48
CA SER A 157 8.51 -14.12 17.81
C SER A 157 9.89 -14.68 17.49
N GLY A 158 10.71 -13.93 16.77
CA GLY A 158 12.06 -14.32 16.37
C GLY A 158 12.14 -15.47 15.35
N SER A 159 11.01 -15.94 14.80
CA SER A 159 10.95 -17.01 13.81
C SER A 159 10.62 -16.47 12.41
N TYR A 160 10.95 -17.25 11.39
CA TYR A 160 10.54 -17.09 10.00
C TYR A 160 9.57 -18.18 9.55
N GLU A 161 9.22 -19.12 10.43
CA GLU A 161 8.25 -20.17 10.14
C GLU A 161 6.84 -19.60 10.16
N ILE A 162 6.10 -19.86 9.09
CA ILE A 162 4.73 -19.34 8.93
C ILE A 162 3.78 -20.14 9.82
N LEU A 163 2.95 -19.44 10.57
CA LEU A 163 1.93 -20.03 11.42
C LEU A 163 0.84 -20.68 10.56
N PRO A 164 0.25 -21.81 10.99
CA PRO A 164 -0.88 -22.44 10.28
C PRO A 164 -2.07 -21.49 10.08
N THR A 165 -2.31 -20.60 11.03
CA THR A 165 -3.37 -19.58 10.96
C THR A 165 -3.16 -18.56 9.85
N ALA A 166 -1.91 -18.28 9.49
CA ALA A 166 -1.55 -17.35 8.42
C ALA A 166 -1.78 -17.94 7.02
N GLU A 167 -1.84 -19.27 6.90
CA GLU A 167 -2.02 -19.95 5.61
C GLU A 167 -3.32 -19.52 4.91
N THR A 168 -4.41 -19.39 5.66
CA THR A 168 -5.72 -18.96 5.12
C THR A 168 -5.65 -17.56 4.54
N VAL A 169 -4.90 -16.65 5.17
CA VAL A 169 -4.70 -15.28 4.68
C VAL A 169 -3.87 -15.31 3.41
N LEU A 170 -2.74 -16.01 3.42
CA LEU A 170 -1.85 -16.14 2.27
C LEU A 170 -2.52 -16.85 1.10
N GLU A 171 -3.41 -17.82 1.33
CA GLU A 171 -4.25 -18.46 0.30
C GLU A 171 -5.13 -17.44 -0.40
N LYS A 172 -5.84 -16.61 0.37
CA LYS A 172 -6.72 -15.56 -0.19
C LYS A 172 -5.95 -14.54 -1.01
N VAL A 173 -4.80 -14.12 -0.51
CA VAL A 173 -3.89 -13.21 -1.23
C VAL A 173 -3.38 -13.87 -2.52
N ALA A 174 -2.92 -15.12 -2.44
CA ALA A 174 -2.43 -15.89 -3.59
C ALA A 174 -3.49 -16.05 -4.68
N ARG A 175 -4.75 -16.30 -4.30
CA ARG A 175 -5.88 -16.41 -5.25
C ARG A 175 -6.02 -15.11 -6.05
N VAL A 176 -5.98 -13.96 -5.38
CA VAL A 176 -6.05 -12.66 -6.08
C VAL A 176 -4.82 -12.44 -6.95
N ILE A 177 -3.60 -12.75 -6.46
CA ILE A 177 -2.37 -12.64 -7.25
C ILE A 177 -2.42 -13.50 -8.51
N ASN A 178 -2.97 -14.72 -8.44
CA ASN A 178 -3.09 -15.62 -9.58
C ASN A 178 -4.11 -15.14 -10.62
N ASP A 179 -5.17 -14.45 -10.20
CA ASP A 179 -6.13 -13.84 -11.13
C ASP A 179 -5.54 -12.68 -11.93
N TYR A 180 -4.43 -12.09 -11.47
CA TYR A 180 -3.70 -11.01 -12.13
C TYR A 180 -2.29 -11.45 -12.52
N SER A 181 -2.20 -12.39 -13.47
CA SER A 181 -0.94 -13.00 -13.94
C SER A 181 0.06 -12.02 -14.54
N ASP A 182 -0.41 -10.86 -14.95
CA ASP A 182 0.38 -9.81 -15.60
C ASP A 182 1.13 -8.89 -14.62
N TYR A 183 1.05 -9.19 -13.32
CA TYR A 183 1.75 -8.44 -12.29
C TYR A 183 2.85 -9.28 -11.66
N ASP A 184 3.95 -8.64 -11.33
CA ASP A 184 5.00 -9.22 -10.50
C ASP A 184 4.67 -9.02 -9.01
N VAL A 185 5.27 -9.82 -8.17
CA VAL A 185 5.06 -9.82 -6.73
C VAL A 185 6.39 -9.71 -6.02
N MET A 186 6.56 -8.64 -5.24
CA MET A 186 7.70 -8.51 -4.34
C MET A 186 7.21 -8.72 -2.91
N VAL A 187 7.90 -9.55 -2.16
CA VAL A 187 7.63 -9.74 -0.73
C VAL A 187 8.79 -9.15 0.05
N GLU A 188 8.50 -8.16 0.89
CA GLU A 188 9.49 -7.50 1.72
C GLU A 188 9.22 -7.77 3.20
N GLY A 189 10.25 -8.24 3.93
CA GLY A 189 10.22 -8.38 5.38
C GLY A 189 10.80 -7.13 6.05
N HIS A 190 10.17 -6.68 7.13
CA HIS A 190 10.59 -5.56 7.95
C HIS A 190 10.65 -5.95 9.42
N THR A 191 11.59 -5.38 10.15
CA THR A 191 11.73 -5.53 11.60
C THR A 191 11.56 -4.18 12.30
N ASP A 192 11.49 -4.20 13.61
CA ASP A 192 11.76 -3.04 14.44
C ASP A 192 13.26 -2.92 14.73
N THR A 193 13.64 -1.96 15.58
CA THR A 193 15.02 -1.71 15.99
C THR A 193 15.51 -2.64 17.11
N ASP A 194 14.67 -3.55 17.62
CA ASP A 194 15.13 -4.51 18.60
C ASP A 194 16.11 -5.51 17.96
N PRO A 195 17.30 -5.70 18.54
CA PRO A 195 18.29 -6.57 17.94
C PRO A 195 17.82 -8.03 17.99
N MET A 196 17.91 -8.71 16.85
CA MET A 196 17.68 -10.15 16.78
C MET A 196 18.74 -10.88 17.60
N ARG A 197 18.31 -11.89 18.38
CA ARG A 197 19.26 -12.81 19.04
C ARG A 197 19.85 -13.75 18.00
N PRO A 198 21.16 -13.68 17.75
CA PRO A 198 21.80 -14.51 16.73
C PRO A 198 21.62 -16.00 17.00
N ASN A 199 21.42 -16.76 15.93
CA ASN A 199 21.45 -18.22 15.94
C ASN A 199 22.27 -18.75 14.75
N ALA A 200 22.30 -20.06 14.51
CA ALA A 200 23.07 -20.66 13.44
C ALA A 200 22.70 -20.16 12.02
N LEU A 201 21.47 -19.72 11.82
CA LEU A 201 20.92 -19.32 10.50
C LEU A 201 20.66 -17.82 10.38
N ILE A 202 20.39 -17.14 11.50
CA ILE A 202 20.00 -15.72 11.54
C ILE A 202 21.01 -14.98 12.40
N LYS A 203 21.73 -14.04 11.82
CA LYS A 203 22.74 -13.24 12.50
C LYS A 203 22.18 -11.93 13.03
N ASP A 204 21.30 -11.30 12.28
CA ASP A 204 20.77 -9.98 12.53
C ASP A 204 19.34 -9.78 11.93
N ASN A 205 18.84 -8.56 11.99
CA ASN A 205 17.55 -8.19 11.44
C ASN A 205 17.50 -8.25 9.91
N TRP A 206 18.64 -8.15 9.20
CA TRP A 206 18.69 -8.37 7.75
C TRP A 206 18.35 -9.81 7.40
N ASP A 207 19.03 -10.76 8.05
CA ASP A 207 18.77 -12.18 7.84
C ASP A 207 17.33 -12.54 8.19
N LEU A 208 16.84 -12.07 9.35
CA LEU A 208 15.48 -12.35 9.80
C LEU A 208 14.44 -11.86 8.78
N SER A 209 14.56 -10.60 8.37
CA SER A 209 13.62 -9.99 7.43
C SER A 209 13.62 -10.68 6.06
N ALA A 210 14.82 -11.03 5.54
CA ALA A 210 14.97 -11.75 4.28
C ALA A 210 14.42 -13.18 4.36
N MET A 211 14.69 -13.91 5.44
CA MET A 211 14.18 -15.26 5.65
C MET A 211 12.66 -15.29 5.76
N ARG A 212 12.05 -14.32 6.42
CA ARG A 212 10.60 -14.15 6.51
C ARG A 212 9.96 -13.95 5.15
N ALA A 213 10.50 -13.02 4.37
CA ALA A 213 10.03 -12.79 3.00
C ALA A 213 10.15 -14.05 2.15
N THR A 214 11.28 -14.77 2.25
CA THR A 214 11.51 -16.02 1.53
C THR A 214 10.51 -17.11 1.93
N SER A 215 10.16 -17.21 3.23
CA SER A 215 9.15 -18.18 3.69
C SER A 215 7.78 -17.93 3.09
N VAL A 216 7.35 -16.66 2.98
CA VAL A 216 6.10 -16.31 2.30
C VAL A 216 6.17 -16.66 0.82
N VAL A 217 7.23 -16.29 0.11
CA VAL A 217 7.40 -16.62 -1.32
C VAL A 217 7.36 -18.13 -1.54
N ARG A 218 8.04 -18.92 -0.71
CA ARG A 218 7.99 -20.39 -0.80
C ARG A 218 6.57 -20.93 -0.60
N MET A 219 5.83 -20.41 0.36
CA MET A 219 4.44 -20.83 0.60
C MET A 219 3.54 -20.48 -0.58
N LEU A 220 3.63 -19.25 -1.09
CA LEU A 220 2.91 -18.81 -2.28
C LEU A 220 3.20 -19.71 -3.48
N GLN A 221 4.46 -20.13 -3.68
CA GLN A 221 4.85 -21.02 -4.75
C GLN A 221 4.34 -22.44 -4.53
N THR A 222 4.68 -23.05 -3.39
CA THR A 222 4.55 -24.51 -3.21
C THR A 222 3.14 -24.93 -2.83
N LYS A 223 2.41 -24.12 -2.04
CA LYS A 223 1.05 -24.42 -1.62
C LYS A 223 -0.02 -23.80 -2.51
N PHE A 224 0.22 -22.58 -3.02
CA PHE A 224 -0.81 -21.79 -3.69
C PHE A 224 -0.55 -21.58 -5.19
N GLY A 225 0.51 -22.19 -5.73
CA GLY A 225 0.77 -22.25 -7.16
C GLY A 225 1.08 -20.91 -7.84
N VAL A 226 1.54 -19.90 -7.06
CA VAL A 226 2.00 -18.64 -7.68
C VAL A 226 3.28 -18.89 -8.46
N ASN A 227 3.32 -18.42 -9.70
CA ASN A 227 4.47 -18.62 -10.59
C ASN A 227 5.74 -17.98 -10.00
N PRO A 228 6.82 -18.78 -9.72
CA PRO A 228 8.04 -18.27 -9.10
C PRO A 228 8.78 -17.22 -9.93
N SER A 229 8.66 -17.24 -11.26
CA SER A 229 9.31 -16.24 -12.13
C SER A 229 8.79 -14.81 -11.92
N ARG A 230 7.64 -14.67 -11.26
CA ARG A 230 7.01 -13.38 -10.93
C ARG A 230 7.33 -12.89 -9.52
N MET A 231 8.00 -13.71 -8.72
CA MET A 231 8.17 -13.44 -7.29
C MET A 231 9.59 -13.05 -6.94
N THR A 232 9.73 -12.03 -6.10
CA THR A 232 10.99 -11.62 -5.48
C THR A 232 10.81 -11.54 -3.98
N ALA A 233 11.77 -12.05 -3.22
CA ALA A 233 11.85 -11.92 -1.77
C ALA A 233 12.96 -10.92 -1.40
N GLY A 234 12.71 -9.99 -0.50
CA GLY A 234 13.65 -8.99 -0.02
C GLY A 234 13.55 -8.76 1.48
N GLY A 235 14.68 -8.46 2.12
CA GLY A 235 14.75 -8.00 3.51
C GLY A 235 15.01 -6.50 3.55
N ARG A 236 14.35 -5.78 4.46
CA ARG A 236 14.54 -4.34 4.69
C ARG A 236 15.10 -4.03 6.07
N SER A 237 15.26 -5.06 6.93
CA SER A 237 15.68 -4.86 8.31
C SER A 237 14.78 -3.81 9.01
N GLU A 238 15.35 -2.96 9.84
CA GLU A 238 14.69 -1.85 10.55
C GLU A 238 14.71 -0.50 9.80
N TYR A 239 15.33 -0.44 8.62
CA TYR A 239 15.68 0.83 7.95
C TYR A 239 14.54 1.50 7.17
N VAL A 240 13.38 0.86 7.10
CA VAL A 240 12.17 1.44 6.48
C VAL A 240 11.01 1.41 7.49
N PRO A 241 11.06 2.20 8.56
CA PRO A 241 10.03 2.20 9.58
C PRO A 241 8.73 2.83 9.06
N LYS A 242 7.60 2.24 9.44
CA LYS A 242 6.24 2.77 9.19
C LYS A 242 5.78 3.69 10.33
N ALA A 243 6.29 3.44 11.54
CA ALA A 243 5.95 4.15 12.76
C ALA A 243 7.18 4.36 13.67
N ASP A 244 7.04 5.17 14.71
CA ASP A 244 8.12 5.47 15.65
C ASP A 244 8.55 4.23 16.45
N ASN A 245 9.81 3.85 16.33
CA ASN A 245 10.41 2.72 17.05
C ASN A 245 10.58 2.95 18.57
N ASN A 246 10.36 4.17 19.07
CA ASN A 246 10.45 4.46 20.50
C ASN A 246 9.22 3.98 21.28
N THR A 247 8.15 3.58 20.59
CA THR A 247 6.92 3.10 21.23
C THR A 247 6.69 1.61 20.95
N PRO A 248 6.12 0.85 21.92
CA PRO A 248 5.77 -0.56 21.68
C PRO A 248 4.80 -0.74 20.52
N PHE A 249 3.87 0.18 20.35
CA PHE A 249 2.92 0.19 19.24
C PHE A 249 3.64 0.40 17.90
N GLY A 250 4.53 1.40 17.82
CA GLY A 250 5.28 1.67 16.60
C GLY A 250 6.21 0.52 16.20
N LYS A 251 6.88 -0.11 17.17
CA LYS A 251 7.64 -1.34 16.92
C LYS A 251 6.76 -2.45 16.34
N SER A 252 5.56 -2.64 16.88
CA SER A 252 4.61 -3.62 16.34
C SER A 252 4.21 -3.34 14.90
N GLU A 253 4.00 -2.06 14.54
CA GLU A 253 3.69 -1.64 13.18
C GLU A 253 4.88 -1.81 12.21
N ASN A 254 6.11 -1.67 12.74
CA ASN A 254 7.31 -1.84 11.95
C ASN A 254 7.62 -3.32 11.65
N ARG A 255 7.31 -4.23 12.59
CA ARG A 255 7.39 -5.68 12.37
C ARG A 255 6.26 -6.13 11.46
N ARG A 256 6.51 -6.16 10.17
CA ARG A 256 5.54 -6.50 9.14
C ARG A 256 6.18 -7.22 7.97
N THR A 257 5.34 -7.86 7.18
CA THR A 257 5.69 -8.33 5.84
C THR A 257 4.80 -7.62 4.84
N GLU A 258 5.39 -7.00 3.84
CA GLU A 258 4.67 -6.34 2.75
C GLU A 258 4.70 -7.23 1.51
N ILE A 259 3.51 -7.53 0.97
CA ILE A 259 3.36 -8.16 -0.34
C ILE A 259 2.98 -7.06 -1.31
N ILE A 260 3.86 -6.79 -2.26
CA ILE A 260 3.77 -5.66 -3.18
C ILE A 260 3.44 -6.23 -4.57
N VAL A 261 2.29 -5.82 -5.12
CA VAL A 261 1.86 -6.23 -6.46
C VAL A 261 2.23 -5.13 -7.44
N LEU A 262 3.19 -5.43 -8.32
CA LEU A 262 3.84 -4.50 -9.23
C LEU A 262 3.42 -4.79 -10.67
N PRO A 263 3.01 -3.79 -11.47
CA PRO A 263 2.82 -4.00 -12.90
C PRO A 263 4.14 -4.35 -13.58
N LYS A 264 4.12 -5.27 -14.55
CA LYS A 264 5.30 -5.60 -15.35
C LYS A 264 5.71 -4.39 -16.19
N LEU A 265 6.96 -3.98 -16.03
CA LEU A 265 7.53 -2.84 -16.77
C LEU A 265 7.47 -3.06 -18.28
N ASP A 266 7.69 -4.29 -18.73
CA ASP A 266 7.68 -4.65 -20.16
C ASP A 266 6.32 -4.36 -20.82
N GLN A 267 5.21 -4.59 -20.13
CA GLN A 267 3.88 -4.27 -20.64
C GLN A 267 3.66 -2.77 -20.77
N PHE A 268 4.15 -2.00 -19.80
CA PHE A 268 4.12 -0.55 -19.86
C PHE A 268 4.96 -0.04 -21.04
N MET A 269 6.16 -0.59 -21.24
CA MET A 269 7.02 -0.24 -22.36
C MET A 269 6.40 -0.66 -23.71
N GLN A 270 5.78 -1.84 -23.81
CA GLN A 270 5.07 -2.28 -25.01
C GLN A 270 3.91 -1.35 -25.41
N LEU A 271 3.19 -0.79 -24.43
CA LEU A 271 2.14 0.21 -24.71
C LEU A 271 2.72 1.51 -25.28
N LEU A 272 3.97 1.82 -24.98
CA LEU A 272 4.70 2.98 -25.50
C LEU A 272 5.30 2.69 -26.89
N ASP A 273 5.78 1.46 -27.12
CA ASP A 273 6.48 1.03 -28.35
C ASP A 273 5.53 0.57 -29.46
N ALA A 274 4.25 0.32 -29.17
CA ALA A 274 3.28 -0.28 -30.09
C ALA A 274 2.89 0.60 -31.30
N LYS A 275 3.86 1.35 -31.86
CA LYS A 275 3.94 1.79 -33.26
C LYS A 275 5.31 2.48 -33.50
N ARG A 276 6.27 1.75 -33.90
CA ARG A 276 7.24 2.17 -34.91
C ARG A 276 6.91 1.53 -36.24
#